data_0a0551ab4694f282db4b5c576c2b1ed8
#
_entry.id   0a0551ab4694f282db4b5c576c2b1ed8
#
_cell.length_a   1.000
_cell.length_b   1.000
_cell.length_c   1.000
_cell.angle_alpha   90.00
_cell.angle_beta   90.00
_cell.angle_gamma   90.00
#
_symmetry.space_group_name_H-M   'P 1'
#
loop_
_entity.id
_entity.type
_entity.pdbx_description
1 polymer ?
#
loop_
_entity_poly.entity_id
_entity_poly.type
_entity_poly.pdbx_seq_one_letter_code
_entity_poly.pdbx_strand_id
1 'polypeptide(L)'
;MKILVADDSRVMRQIVIRTLRQAGYDDHDIVEAEDGRDAYDKVQTEKPDLVLSDWNMPNMTGLECLEALRSSGSSVPFGFVTSEGSPEMRDKAAGAGALFLIAKPFNADSFRDALDGVLG
;
A
#
# COMPACT_ATOMS: atom_id res chain seq x y z
N MET A 1 2.10 -4.55 14.87
CA MET A 1 2.06 -4.82 13.42
C MET A 1 2.81 -3.71 12.68
N LYS A 2 3.52 -4.05 11.62
CA LYS A 2 4.30 -3.10 10.84
C LYS A 2 3.62 -2.87 9.49
N ILE A 3 3.41 -1.60 9.13
CA ILE A 3 2.78 -1.19 7.87
C ILE A 3 3.78 -0.37 7.05
N LEU A 4 4.01 -0.78 5.80
CA LEU A 4 4.84 -0.05 4.86
C LEU A 4 3.96 0.85 4.00
N VAL A 5 4.26 2.14 3.97
CA VAL A 5 3.56 3.14 3.15
C VAL A 5 4.50 3.61 2.05
N ALA A 6 4.16 3.33 0.81
CA ALA A 6 4.97 3.67 -0.37
C ALA A 6 4.26 4.71 -1.24
N ASP A 7 4.91 5.84 -1.43
CA ASP A 7 4.45 6.93 -2.30
C ASP A 7 5.65 7.84 -2.56
N ASP A 8 5.80 8.33 -3.78
CA ASP A 8 6.91 9.23 -4.12
C ASP A 8 6.75 10.64 -3.53
N SER A 9 5.54 10.99 -3.08
CA SER A 9 5.26 12.24 -2.39
C SER A 9 5.36 12.07 -0.88
N ARG A 10 6.30 12.76 -0.27
CA ARG A 10 6.42 12.76 1.20
C ARG A 10 5.16 13.29 1.87
N VAL A 11 4.56 14.34 1.29
CA VAL A 11 3.32 14.92 1.82
C VAL A 11 2.21 13.88 1.79
N MET A 12 2.11 13.14 0.69
CA MET A 12 1.09 12.09 0.54
C MET A 12 1.30 10.97 1.56
N ARG A 13 2.56 10.55 1.80
CA ARG A 13 2.84 9.56 2.84
C ARG A 13 2.35 10.02 4.21
N GLN A 14 2.58 11.28 4.55
CA GLN A 14 2.12 11.84 5.83
C GLN A 14 0.61 11.88 5.93
N ILE A 15 -0.09 12.17 4.83
CA ILE A 15 -1.55 12.17 4.79
C ILE A 15 -2.08 10.74 5.00
N VAL A 16 -1.50 9.75 4.36
CA VAL A 16 -1.87 8.34 4.54
C VAL A 16 -1.66 7.91 6.00
N ILE A 17 -0.51 8.23 6.56
CA ILE A 17 -0.19 7.87 7.95
C ILE A 17 -1.17 8.52 8.93
N ARG A 18 -1.46 9.81 8.73
CA ARG A 18 -2.44 10.52 9.57
C ARG A 18 -3.82 9.89 9.47
N THR A 19 -4.24 9.53 8.26
CA THR A 19 -5.55 8.92 8.03
C THR A 19 -5.62 7.54 8.67
N LEU A 20 -4.54 6.76 8.63
CA LEU A 20 -4.45 5.48 9.34
C LEU A 20 -4.66 5.67 10.84
N ARG A 21 -4.01 6.67 11.42
CA ARG A 21 -4.17 6.98 12.85
C ARG A 21 -5.61 7.37 13.18
N GLN A 22 -6.23 8.19 12.36
CA GLN A 22 -7.63 8.59 12.52
C GLN A 22 -8.58 7.39 12.41
N ALA A 23 -8.18 6.38 11.62
CA ALA A 23 -8.97 5.16 11.44
C ALA A 23 -8.80 4.16 12.60
N GLY A 24 -7.91 4.44 13.54
CA GLY A 24 -7.69 3.59 14.71
C GLY A 24 -6.46 2.69 14.63
N TYR A 25 -5.60 2.89 13.63
CA TYR A 25 -4.36 2.11 13.45
C TYR A 25 -3.13 2.90 13.92
N ASP A 26 -3.27 3.66 15.00
CA ASP A 26 -2.24 4.56 15.51
C ASP A 26 -1.17 3.86 16.36
N ASP A 27 -1.42 2.64 16.78
CA ASP A 27 -0.47 1.82 17.54
C ASP A 27 0.40 0.92 16.68
N HIS A 28 0.32 1.08 15.34
CA HIS A 28 1.12 0.29 14.40
C HIS A 28 2.43 1.00 14.05
N ASP A 29 3.50 0.23 13.84
CA ASP A 29 4.77 0.73 13.34
C ASP A 29 4.64 1.07 11.86
N ILE A 30 5.06 2.26 11.48
CA ILE A 30 4.98 2.72 10.08
C ILE A 30 6.39 2.84 9.50
N VAL A 31 6.61 2.19 8.35
CA VAL A 31 7.83 2.33 7.54
C VAL A 31 7.43 3.02 6.24
N GLU A 32 8.26 3.94 5.76
CA GLU A 32 7.98 4.69 4.53
C GLU A 32 8.93 4.26 3.42
N ALA A 33 8.41 4.25 2.17
CA ALA A 33 9.19 4.04 0.97
C ALA A 33 8.84 5.12 -0.06
N GLU A 34 9.84 5.58 -0.81
CA GLU A 34 9.67 6.70 -1.74
C GLU A 34 9.40 6.29 -3.18
N ASP A 35 9.56 5.01 -3.50
CA ASP A 35 9.25 4.46 -4.83
C ASP A 35 9.06 2.94 -4.73
N GLY A 36 8.75 2.31 -5.86
CA GLY A 36 8.48 0.87 -5.89
C GLY A 36 9.73 0.03 -5.61
N ARG A 37 10.92 0.50 -6.01
CA ARG A 37 12.18 -0.21 -5.73
C ARG A 37 12.51 -0.17 -4.25
N ASP A 38 12.37 1.00 -3.64
CA ASP A 38 12.58 1.16 -2.20
C ASP A 38 11.58 0.31 -1.41
N ALA A 39 10.31 0.28 -1.86
CA ALA A 39 9.29 -0.57 -1.24
C ALA A 39 9.64 -2.05 -1.34
N TYR A 40 10.09 -2.50 -2.51
CA TYR A 40 10.51 -3.89 -2.71
C TYR A 40 11.64 -4.26 -1.74
N ASP A 41 12.67 -3.41 -1.66
CA ASP A 41 13.82 -3.65 -0.79
C ASP A 41 13.40 -3.67 0.68
N LYS A 42 12.52 -2.76 1.10
CA LYS A 42 12.06 -2.68 2.50
C LYS A 42 11.15 -3.83 2.90
N VAL A 43 10.38 -4.41 1.97
CA VAL A 43 9.64 -5.64 2.27
C VAL A 43 10.61 -6.75 2.65
N GLN A 44 11.74 -6.84 1.97
CA GLN A 44 12.76 -7.87 2.27
C GLN A 44 13.44 -7.65 3.61
N THR A 45 13.74 -6.40 3.95
CA THR A 45 14.53 -6.07 5.15
C THR A 45 13.67 -5.82 6.39
N GLU A 46 12.53 -5.16 6.25
CA GLU A 46 11.65 -4.78 7.36
C GLU A 46 10.54 -5.79 7.63
N LYS A 47 10.23 -6.62 6.66
CA LYS A 47 9.19 -7.65 6.74
C LYS A 47 7.86 -7.12 7.29
N PRO A 48 7.26 -6.12 6.61
CA PRO A 48 6.00 -5.56 7.08
C PRO A 48 4.86 -6.57 6.99
N ASP A 49 3.83 -6.32 7.77
CA ASP A 49 2.62 -7.15 7.77
C ASP A 49 1.60 -6.69 6.72
N LEU A 50 1.76 -5.47 6.22
CA LEU A 50 0.89 -4.89 5.21
C LEU A 50 1.68 -3.84 4.42
N VAL A 51 1.46 -3.81 3.10
CA VAL A 51 1.99 -2.75 2.22
C VAL A 51 0.82 -1.94 1.68
N LEU A 52 0.91 -0.62 1.84
CA LEU A 52 0.01 0.36 1.21
C LEU A 52 0.85 1.14 0.21
N SER A 53 0.53 1.03 -1.08
CA SER A 53 1.36 1.61 -2.13
C SER A 53 0.55 2.43 -3.11
N ASP A 54 1.09 3.59 -3.51
CA ASP A 54 0.61 4.27 -4.70
C ASP A 54 0.93 3.42 -5.93
N TRP A 55 0.24 3.69 -7.02
CA TRP A 55 0.46 2.99 -8.29
C TRP A 55 1.58 3.65 -9.08
N ASN A 56 1.49 4.96 -9.30
CA ASN A 56 2.45 5.71 -10.12
C ASN A 56 3.61 6.21 -9.27
N MET A 57 4.77 5.57 -9.41
CA MET A 57 6.00 5.93 -8.70
C MET A 57 7.17 5.78 -9.65
N PRO A 58 8.25 6.59 -9.48
CA PRO A 58 9.45 6.45 -10.33
C PRO A 58 10.19 5.15 -10.03
N ASN A 59 11.11 4.79 -10.89
CA ASN A 59 12.00 3.61 -10.82
C ASN A 59 11.26 2.28 -10.94
N MET A 60 10.20 2.11 -10.18
CA MET A 60 9.34 0.92 -10.21
C MET A 60 7.95 1.33 -9.76
N THR A 61 6.92 1.02 -10.54
CA THR A 61 5.54 1.33 -10.17
C THR A 61 5.06 0.42 -9.04
N GLY A 62 3.95 0.79 -8.41
CA GLY A 62 3.36 -0.05 -7.37
C GLY A 62 2.95 -1.42 -7.90
N LEU A 63 2.42 -1.49 -9.13
CA LEU A 63 2.06 -2.77 -9.75
C LEU A 63 3.30 -3.63 -10.02
N GLU A 64 4.36 -3.03 -10.56
CA GLU A 64 5.62 -3.72 -10.78
C GLU A 64 6.22 -4.25 -9.48
N CYS A 65 6.13 -3.46 -8.41
CA CYS A 65 6.58 -3.87 -7.09
C CYS A 65 5.80 -5.10 -6.60
N LEU A 66 4.48 -5.06 -6.70
CA LEU A 66 3.62 -6.18 -6.31
C LEU A 66 3.95 -7.44 -7.12
N GLU A 67 4.09 -7.31 -8.42
CA GLU A 67 4.43 -8.43 -9.30
C GLU A 67 5.80 -9.02 -8.95
N ALA A 68 6.78 -8.16 -8.69
CA ALA A 68 8.13 -8.59 -8.28
C ALA A 68 8.10 -9.33 -6.94
N LEU A 69 7.32 -8.83 -5.97
CA LEU A 69 7.17 -9.48 -4.68
C LEU A 69 6.55 -10.87 -4.81
N ARG A 70 5.49 -10.99 -5.58
CA ARG A 70 4.84 -12.30 -5.82
C ARG A 70 5.78 -13.26 -6.52
N SER A 71 6.55 -12.79 -7.51
CA SER A 71 7.54 -13.60 -8.22
C SER A 71 8.69 -14.06 -7.32
N SER A 72 9.03 -13.27 -6.29
CA SER A 72 10.07 -13.63 -5.33
C SER A 72 9.57 -14.57 -4.21
N GLY A 73 8.30 -14.94 -4.24
CA GLY A 73 7.71 -15.83 -3.25
C GLY A 73 7.09 -15.11 -2.05
N SER A 74 7.08 -13.79 -2.03
CA SER A 74 6.44 -13.03 -0.95
C SER A 74 4.93 -13.04 -1.13
N SER A 75 4.21 -13.34 -0.05
CA SER A 75 2.74 -13.26 0.00
C SER A 75 2.27 -12.12 0.90
N VAL A 76 3.13 -11.12 1.12
CA VAL A 76 2.79 -9.99 2.00
C VAL A 76 1.46 -9.36 1.57
N PRO A 77 0.53 -9.11 2.49
CA PRO A 77 -0.70 -8.38 2.19
C PRO A 77 -0.38 -7.01 1.56
N PHE A 78 -0.99 -6.72 0.42
CA PHE A 78 -0.67 -5.55 -0.40
C PHE A 78 -1.97 -4.89 -0.85
N GLY A 79 -2.08 -3.59 -0.66
CA GLY A 79 -3.20 -2.79 -1.15
C GLY A 79 -2.71 -1.51 -1.80
N PHE A 80 -3.49 -1.00 -2.76
CA PHE A 80 -3.18 0.24 -3.45
C PHE A 80 -3.92 1.42 -2.83
N VAL A 81 -3.25 2.57 -2.79
CA VAL A 81 -3.84 3.87 -2.44
C VAL A 81 -3.46 4.80 -3.58
N THR A 82 -4.38 5.07 -4.51
CA THR A 82 -4.04 5.76 -5.75
C THR A 82 -5.17 6.68 -6.22
N SER A 83 -4.82 7.68 -7.02
CA SER A 83 -5.79 8.56 -7.68
C SER A 83 -6.49 7.88 -8.86
N GLU A 84 -6.00 6.72 -9.29
CA GLU A 84 -6.54 5.98 -10.43
C GLU A 84 -7.32 4.76 -9.96
N GLY A 85 -8.65 4.86 -9.96
CA GLY A 85 -9.53 3.81 -9.48
C GLY A 85 -10.45 3.24 -10.55
N SER A 86 -10.02 3.21 -11.82
CA SER A 86 -10.83 2.65 -12.90
C SER A 86 -11.08 1.15 -12.70
N PRO A 87 -12.16 0.59 -13.27
CA PRO A 87 -12.40 -0.86 -13.20
C PRO A 87 -11.24 -1.68 -13.75
N GLU A 88 -10.58 -1.22 -14.81
CA GLU A 88 -9.42 -1.89 -15.39
C GLU A 88 -8.25 -1.95 -14.42
N MET A 89 -7.98 -0.85 -13.70
CA MET A 89 -6.92 -0.78 -12.71
C MET A 89 -7.22 -1.70 -11.53
N ARG A 90 -8.49 -1.73 -11.08
CA ARG A 90 -8.91 -2.61 -10.00
C ARG A 90 -8.75 -4.08 -10.38
N ASP A 91 -9.08 -4.44 -11.62
CA ASP A 91 -8.92 -5.80 -12.12
C ASP A 91 -7.45 -6.20 -12.20
N LYS A 92 -6.58 -5.30 -12.67
CA LYS A 92 -5.13 -5.53 -12.72
C LYS A 92 -4.56 -5.72 -11.31
N ALA A 93 -4.98 -4.89 -10.38
CA ALA A 93 -4.53 -4.99 -8.99
C ALA A 93 -4.92 -6.35 -8.39
N ALA A 94 -6.19 -6.73 -8.52
CA ALA A 94 -6.69 -8.00 -8.00
C ALA A 94 -5.99 -9.19 -8.67
N GLY A 95 -5.78 -9.12 -9.99
CA GLY A 95 -5.09 -10.17 -10.74
C GLY A 95 -3.63 -10.35 -10.34
N ALA A 96 -2.98 -9.30 -9.86
CA ALA A 96 -1.62 -9.34 -9.36
C ALA A 96 -1.53 -9.77 -7.88
N GLY A 97 -2.66 -9.88 -7.20
CA GLY A 97 -2.72 -10.32 -5.80
C GLY A 97 -2.90 -9.22 -4.77
N ALA A 98 -3.32 -8.02 -5.20
CA ALA A 98 -3.68 -6.97 -4.26
C ALA A 98 -5.02 -7.30 -3.58
N LEU A 99 -5.13 -6.97 -2.30
CA LEU A 99 -6.34 -7.25 -1.52
C LEU A 99 -7.40 -6.17 -1.65
N PHE A 100 -6.98 -4.93 -1.97
CA PHE A 100 -7.90 -3.80 -2.13
C PHE A 100 -7.24 -2.68 -2.92
N LEU A 101 -8.07 -1.72 -3.33
CA LEU A 101 -7.62 -0.47 -3.93
C LEU A 101 -8.45 0.66 -3.32
N ILE A 102 -7.80 1.60 -2.67
CA ILE A 102 -8.41 2.79 -2.09
C ILE A 102 -8.16 3.95 -3.04
N ALA A 103 -9.24 4.57 -3.55
CA ALA A 103 -9.13 5.69 -4.46
C ALA A 103 -8.97 7.01 -3.69
N LYS A 104 -8.12 7.89 -4.20
CA LYS A 104 -7.99 9.27 -3.70
C LYS A 104 -9.08 10.14 -4.36
N PRO A 105 -9.69 11.05 -3.63
CA PRO A 105 -9.51 11.35 -2.22
C PRO A 105 -10.16 10.29 -1.32
N PHE A 106 -9.56 10.09 -0.17
CA PHE A 106 -10.02 9.09 0.81
C PHE A 106 -10.20 9.74 2.19
N ASN A 107 -10.83 9.01 3.11
CA ASN A 107 -10.98 9.41 4.50
C ASN A 107 -10.72 8.20 5.42
N ALA A 108 -10.88 8.40 6.73
CA ALA A 108 -10.65 7.33 7.70
C ALA A 108 -11.55 6.11 7.45
N ASP A 109 -12.80 6.33 7.03
CA ASP A 109 -13.72 5.22 6.73
C ASP A 109 -13.24 4.38 5.56
N SER A 110 -12.61 5.00 4.55
CA SER A 110 -12.03 4.27 3.42
C SER A 110 -11.01 3.23 3.89
N PHE A 111 -10.15 3.62 4.86
CA PHE A 111 -9.16 2.72 5.42
C PHE A 111 -9.80 1.68 6.34
N ARG A 112 -10.75 2.06 7.18
CA ARG A 112 -11.45 1.09 8.03
C ARG A 112 -12.13 0.01 7.20
N ASP A 113 -12.86 0.41 6.17
CA ASP A 113 -13.57 -0.55 5.30
C ASP A 113 -12.61 -1.52 4.61
N ALA A 114 -11.48 -1.01 4.11
CA ALA A 114 -10.50 -1.83 3.41
C ALA A 114 -9.70 -2.73 4.36
N LEU A 115 -9.29 -2.21 5.54
CA LEU A 115 -8.37 -2.90 6.44
C LEU A 115 -9.05 -3.82 7.43
N ASP A 116 -10.31 -3.59 7.78
CA ASP A 116 -11.04 -4.47 8.71
C ASP A 116 -11.05 -5.91 8.23
N GLY A 117 -11.18 -6.14 6.93
CA GLY A 117 -11.17 -7.48 6.35
C GLY A 117 -9.77 -8.10 6.27
N VAL A 118 -8.71 -7.31 6.43
CA VAL A 118 -7.31 -7.75 6.28
C VAL A 118 -6.63 -7.88 7.64
N LEU A 119 -6.81 -6.89 8.50
CA LEU A 119 -6.16 -6.84 9.81
C LEU A 119 -7.05 -7.36 10.93
N GLY A 120 -8.28 -7.59 10.63
CA GLY A 120 -9.22 -8.18 11.54
C GLY A 120 -9.60 -7.37 12.72
#